data_4292fdc9d27969b587c40bd670eaf0c4
#
_entry.id   4292fdc9d27969b587c40bd670eaf0c4
#
_cell.length_a   1.000
_cell.length_b   1.000
_cell.length_c   1.000
_cell.angle_alpha   90.00
_cell.angle_beta   90.00
_cell.angle_gamma   90.00
#
_symmetry.space_group_name_H-M   'P 1'
#
loop_
_entity.id
_entity.type
_entity.pdbx_description
1 polymer ?
#
loop_
_entity_poly.entity_id
_entity_poly.type
_entity_poly.pdbx_seq_one_letter_code
_entity_poly.pdbx_strand_id
1 'polypeptide(L)'
;MAKKSKGKDSAAAGAAINIGISADDRGAIAGGLSRLLADTYTLYLTTHNFHWNVTGPMFNTLHQMFMVQYTELWNAVDPIAERIRSLGHPAPGSYAQYG
;
A
#
# COMPACT_ATOMS: atom_id res chain seq x y z
N MET A 1 -28.58 0.73 -2.50
CA MET A 1 -27.65 -0.09 -1.74
C MET A 1 -26.23 0.16 -2.17
N ALA A 2 -25.37 0.44 -1.20
CA ALA A 2 -23.96 0.64 -1.48
C ALA A 2 -23.34 -0.58 -2.16
N LYS A 3 -23.80 -1.76 -1.80
CA LYS A 3 -23.34 -3.02 -2.37
C LYS A 3 -23.56 -3.11 -3.86
N LYS A 4 -24.69 -2.62 -4.35
CA LYS A 4 -25.01 -2.64 -5.76
C LYS A 4 -24.12 -1.68 -6.55
N SER A 5 -23.90 -0.48 -6.00
CA SER A 5 -23.00 0.50 -6.59
C SER A 5 -21.56 -0.03 -6.65
N LYS A 6 -21.12 -0.66 -5.57
CA LYS A 6 -19.81 -1.29 -5.50
C LYS A 6 -19.62 -2.39 -6.54
N GLY A 7 -20.64 -3.23 -6.71
CA GLY A 7 -20.59 -4.27 -7.71
C GLY A 7 -20.48 -3.71 -9.13
N LYS A 8 -21.16 -2.63 -9.40
CA LYS A 8 -21.12 -1.96 -10.69
C LYS A 8 -19.73 -1.37 -10.96
N ASP A 9 -19.15 -0.71 -9.96
CA ASP A 9 -17.81 -0.13 -10.08
C ASP A 9 -16.77 -1.22 -10.27
N SER A 10 -16.86 -2.29 -9.50
CA SER A 10 -15.96 -3.43 -9.62
C SER A 10 -16.08 -4.09 -10.99
N ALA A 11 -17.30 -4.24 -11.51
CA ALA A 11 -17.52 -4.80 -12.83
C ALA A 11 -16.90 -3.93 -13.92
N ALA A 12 -17.07 -2.61 -13.82
CA ALA A 12 -16.50 -1.68 -14.80
C ALA A 12 -14.97 -1.71 -14.76
N ALA A 13 -14.39 -1.73 -13.57
CA ALA A 13 -12.94 -1.79 -13.39
C ALA A 13 -12.37 -3.16 -13.76
N GLY A 14 -13.05 -4.23 -13.32
CA GLY A 14 -12.57 -5.60 -13.51
C GLY A 14 -12.82 -6.13 -14.92
N ALA A 15 -13.94 -5.74 -15.56
CA ALA A 15 -14.30 -6.24 -16.89
C ALA A 15 -13.32 -5.79 -17.97
N ALA A 16 -12.63 -4.67 -17.75
CA ALA A 16 -11.63 -4.17 -18.68
C ALA A 16 -10.31 -4.93 -18.60
N ILE A 17 -10.14 -5.77 -17.57
CA ILE A 17 -8.89 -6.48 -17.31
C ILE A 17 -9.02 -7.94 -17.73
N ASN A 18 -8.14 -8.38 -18.61
CA ASN A 18 -8.12 -9.77 -19.06
C ASN A 18 -6.70 -10.30 -18.99
N ILE A 19 -6.32 -10.81 -17.82
CA ILE A 19 -4.98 -11.29 -17.54
C ILE A 19 -4.98 -12.75 -17.07
N GLY A 20 -6.06 -13.47 -17.34
CA GLY A 20 -6.17 -14.89 -16.97
C GLY A 20 -6.52 -15.14 -15.50
N ILE A 21 -6.89 -14.10 -14.75
CA ILE A 21 -7.30 -14.19 -13.35
C ILE A 21 -8.75 -13.76 -13.27
N SER A 22 -9.59 -14.54 -12.57
CA SER A 22 -11.02 -14.21 -12.44
C SER A 22 -11.21 -12.88 -11.70
N ALA A 23 -12.39 -12.26 -11.92
CA ALA A 23 -12.72 -11.00 -11.25
C ALA A 23 -12.72 -11.16 -9.73
N ASP A 24 -13.22 -12.29 -9.21
CA ASP A 24 -13.25 -12.56 -7.79
C ASP A 24 -11.84 -12.70 -7.22
N ASP A 25 -10.98 -13.42 -7.91
CA ASP A 25 -9.58 -13.60 -7.48
C ASP A 25 -8.82 -12.29 -7.54
N ARG A 26 -9.03 -11.49 -8.58
CA ARG A 26 -8.42 -10.15 -8.67
C ARG A 26 -8.83 -9.28 -7.49
N GLY A 27 -10.11 -9.32 -7.12
CA GLY A 27 -10.61 -8.58 -5.97
C GLY A 27 -9.97 -9.01 -4.65
N ALA A 28 -9.84 -10.31 -4.46
CA ALA A 28 -9.22 -10.87 -3.26
C ALA A 28 -7.73 -10.48 -3.16
N ILE A 29 -7.01 -10.59 -4.27
CA ILE A 29 -5.59 -10.22 -4.33
C ILE A 29 -5.44 -8.71 -4.10
N ALA A 30 -6.25 -7.89 -4.75
CA ALA A 30 -6.21 -6.44 -4.57
C ALA A 30 -6.50 -6.04 -3.13
N GLY A 31 -7.41 -6.73 -2.45
CA GLY A 31 -7.69 -6.52 -1.03
C GLY A 31 -6.49 -6.82 -0.15
N GLY A 32 -5.81 -7.92 -0.42
CA GLY A 32 -4.58 -8.27 0.30
C GLY A 32 -3.46 -7.27 0.07
N LEU A 33 -3.28 -6.83 -1.17
CA LEU A 33 -2.26 -5.83 -1.51
C LEU A 33 -2.61 -4.46 -0.91
N SER A 34 -3.88 -4.11 -0.80
CA SER A 34 -4.30 -2.85 -0.17
C SER A 34 -3.95 -2.84 1.32
N ARG A 35 -4.11 -3.97 2.00
CA ARG A 35 -3.68 -4.09 3.40
C ARG A 35 -2.15 -4.00 3.52
N LEU A 36 -1.43 -4.66 2.62
CA LEU A 36 0.03 -4.58 2.57
C LEU A 36 0.48 -3.14 2.33
N LEU A 37 -0.17 -2.42 1.42
CA LEU A 37 0.15 -1.02 1.14
C LEU A 37 -0.06 -0.16 2.39
N ALA A 38 -1.19 -0.34 3.07
CA ALA A 38 -1.50 0.40 4.30
C ALA A 38 -0.45 0.15 5.37
N ASP A 39 -0.08 -1.12 5.58
CA ASP A 39 0.92 -1.49 6.58
C ASP A 39 2.31 -0.95 6.20
N THR A 40 2.66 -1.03 4.93
CA THR A 40 3.95 -0.52 4.44
C THR A 40 4.06 0.98 4.63
N TYR A 41 3.00 1.72 4.32
CA TYR A 41 3.00 3.17 4.48
C TYR A 41 3.04 3.57 5.95
N THR A 42 2.33 2.86 6.80
CA THR A 42 2.35 3.09 8.25
C THR A 42 3.73 2.80 8.83
N LEU A 43 4.35 1.71 8.41
CA LEU A 43 5.69 1.36 8.85
C LEU A 43 6.72 2.37 8.35
N TYR A 44 6.57 2.86 7.12
CA TYR A 44 7.40 3.92 6.58
C TYR A 44 7.34 5.17 7.47
N LEU A 45 6.14 5.61 7.79
CA LEU A 45 5.96 6.80 8.62
C LEU A 45 6.57 6.61 10.01
N THR A 46 6.38 5.45 10.62
CA THR A 46 6.93 5.11 11.94
C THR A 46 8.46 5.11 11.90
N THR A 47 9.04 4.50 10.90
CA THR A 47 10.50 4.42 10.74
C THR A 47 11.09 5.81 10.47
N HIS A 48 10.42 6.61 9.66
CA HIS A 48 10.83 7.98 9.39
C HIS A 48 10.79 8.83 10.66
N ASN A 49 9.77 8.66 11.48
CA ASN A 49 9.68 9.32 12.79
C ASN A 49 10.84 8.92 13.70
N PHE A 50 11.18 7.64 13.74
CA PHE A 50 12.35 7.18 14.53
C PHE A 50 13.66 7.78 14.01
N HIS A 51 13.81 7.88 12.70
CA HIS A 51 14.97 8.52 12.08
C HIS A 51 15.10 9.97 12.53
N TRP A 52 14.01 10.70 12.58
CA TRP A 52 14.00 12.10 12.98
C TRP A 52 14.28 12.28 14.48
N ASN A 53 13.75 11.40 15.30
CA ASN A 53 13.64 11.64 16.75
C ASN A 53 14.56 10.79 17.61
N VAL A 54 15.39 9.94 17.01
CA VAL A 54 16.33 9.13 17.79
C VAL A 54 17.36 10.01 18.48
N THR A 55 17.68 9.65 19.72
CA THR A 55 18.68 10.37 20.55
C THR A 55 19.60 9.36 21.23
N GLY A 56 20.61 9.85 21.89
CA GLY A 56 21.52 9.02 22.67
C GLY A 56 22.86 8.77 22.00
N PRO A 57 23.73 7.97 22.63
CA PRO A 57 25.10 7.76 22.15
C PRO A 57 25.19 7.05 20.80
N MET A 58 24.15 6.33 20.43
CA MET A 58 24.07 5.62 19.13
C MET A 58 23.31 6.41 18.08
N PHE A 59 23.10 7.71 18.30
CA PHE A 59 22.27 8.54 17.43
C PHE A 59 22.63 8.39 15.95
N ASN A 60 23.89 8.60 15.60
CA ASN A 60 24.29 8.64 14.19
C ASN A 60 24.09 7.29 13.50
N THR A 61 24.44 6.21 14.16
CA THR A 61 24.28 4.86 13.64
C THR A 61 22.81 4.52 13.43
N LEU A 62 21.97 4.81 14.43
CA LEU A 62 20.53 4.53 14.35
C LEU A 62 19.83 5.42 13.34
N HIS A 63 20.20 6.70 13.31
CA HIS A 63 19.65 7.66 12.36
C HIS A 63 19.86 7.18 10.92
N GLN A 64 21.08 6.71 10.60
CA GLN A 64 21.39 6.20 9.27
C GLN A 64 20.75 4.85 8.99
N MET A 65 20.65 3.98 9.96
CA MET A 65 19.97 2.70 9.82
C MET A 65 18.49 2.92 9.47
N PHE A 66 17.83 3.83 10.19
CA PHE A 66 16.43 4.14 9.90
C PHE A 66 16.25 4.78 8.53
N MET A 67 17.22 5.57 8.07
CA MET A 67 17.18 6.16 6.73
C MET A 67 17.19 5.08 5.65
N VAL A 68 18.03 4.07 5.78
CA VAL A 68 18.04 2.93 4.84
C VAL A 68 16.69 2.22 4.85
N GLN A 69 16.16 1.97 6.04
CA GLN A 69 14.89 1.25 6.19
C GLN A 69 13.72 2.02 5.60
N TYR A 70 13.57 3.31 5.91
CA TYR A 70 12.43 4.04 5.37
C TYR A 70 12.56 4.27 3.86
N THR A 71 13.77 4.33 3.34
CA THR A 71 13.98 4.44 1.89
C THR A 71 13.52 3.17 1.18
N GLU A 72 13.83 2.00 1.72
CA GLU A 72 13.36 0.73 1.19
C GLU A 72 11.83 0.63 1.22
N LEU A 73 11.22 1.04 2.32
CA LEU A 73 9.77 1.05 2.47
C LEU A 73 9.13 2.01 1.47
N TRP A 74 9.70 3.19 1.31
CA TRP A 74 9.23 4.17 0.33
C TRP A 74 9.27 3.60 -1.08
N ASN A 75 10.36 2.95 -1.44
CA ASN A 75 10.52 2.36 -2.77
C ASN A 75 9.57 1.18 -3.01
N ALA A 76 9.03 0.57 -1.96
CA ALA A 76 8.08 -0.53 -2.09
C ALA A 76 6.64 -0.04 -2.33
N VAL A 77 6.32 1.20 -1.97
CA VAL A 77 4.96 1.73 -2.02
C VAL A 77 4.42 1.76 -3.46
N ASP A 78 5.15 2.34 -4.38
CA ASP A 78 4.72 2.46 -5.77
C ASP A 78 4.47 1.10 -6.44
N PRO A 79 5.39 0.13 -6.38
CA PRO A 79 5.13 -1.18 -6.97
C PRO A 79 3.88 -1.87 -6.42
N ILE A 80 3.62 -1.74 -5.12
CA ILE A 80 2.43 -2.33 -4.52
C ILE A 80 1.17 -1.63 -5.06
N ALA A 81 1.15 -0.31 -5.05
CA ALA A 81 0.01 0.47 -5.53
C ALA A 81 -0.26 0.20 -7.02
N GLU A 82 0.78 0.15 -7.82
CA GLU A 82 0.67 -0.10 -9.25
C GLU A 82 0.18 -1.52 -9.54
N ARG A 83 0.57 -2.49 -8.71
CA ARG A 83 0.06 -3.85 -8.84
C ARG A 83 -1.44 -3.90 -8.57
N ILE A 84 -1.93 -3.16 -7.56
CA ILE A 84 -3.36 -3.05 -7.29
C ILE A 84 -4.08 -2.49 -8.52
N ARG A 85 -3.53 -1.45 -9.12
CA ARG A 85 -4.11 -0.84 -10.32
C ARG A 85 -4.12 -1.81 -11.50
N SER A 86 -3.08 -2.60 -11.66
CA SER A 86 -3.01 -3.56 -12.76
C SER A 86 -4.04 -4.69 -12.61
N LEU A 87 -4.56 -4.91 -11.41
CA LEU A 87 -5.63 -5.87 -11.16
C LEU A 87 -7.02 -5.26 -11.37
N GLY A 88 -7.09 -3.99 -11.78
CA GLY A 88 -8.35 -3.32 -12.09
C GLY A 88 -9.01 -2.64 -10.91
N HIS A 89 -8.28 -2.40 -9.82
CA HIS A 89 -8.81 -1.77 -8.61
C HIS A 89 -8.07 -0.47 -8.30
N PRO A 90 -8.74 0.50 -7.64
CA PRO A 90 -8.05 1.70 -7.19
C PRO A 90 -7.14 1.37 -6.01
N ALA A 91 -6.00 2.03 -5.95
CA ALA A 91 -5.10 1.92 -4.79
C ALA A 91 -5.58 2.88 -3.70
N PRO A 92 -5.64 2.43 -2.41
CA PRO A 92 -5.95 3.34 -1.32
C PRO A 92 -4.82 4.36 -1.15
N GLY A 93 -5.15 5.60 -0.84
CA GLY A 93 -4.17 6.67 -0.77
C GLY A 93 -4.50 7.77 0.22
N SER A 94 -5.24 7.49 1.30
CA SER A 94 -5.55 8.49 2.31
C SER A 94 -5.22 7.98 3.71
N TYR A 95 -5.00 8.89 4.63
CA TYR A 95 -4.74 8.53 6.02
C TYR A 95 -5.88 7.72 6.63
N ALA A 96 -7.12 8.06 6.28
CA ALA A 96 -8.28 7.33 6.77
C ALA A 96 -8.28 5.87 6.29
N GLN A 97 -7.81 5.63 5.07
CA GLN A 97 -7.73 4.28 4.51
C GLN A 97 -6.57 3.47 5.09
N TYR A 98 -5.50 4.14 5.54
CA TYR A 98 -4.32 3.46 6.10
C TYR A 98 -4.40 3.28 7.61
N GLY A 99 -5.11 4.17 8.29
CA GLY A 99 -5.33 4.09 9.74
C GLY A 99 -6.38 3.01 10.08
#